data_f251733b9fdb55d68f76f34fb70d5266
#
_entry.id   f251733b9fdb55d68f76f34fb70d5266
#
_cell.length_a   1.000
_cell.length_b   1.000
_cell.length_c   1.000
_cell.angle_alpha   90.00
_cell.angle_beta   90.00
_cell.angle_gamma   90.00
#
_symmetry.space_group_name_H-M   'P 1'
#
loop_
_entity.id
_entity.type
_entity.pdbx_description
1 polymer ?
#
loop_
_entity_poly.entity_id
_entity_poly.type
_entity_poly.pdbx_seq_one_letter_code
_entity_poly.pdbx_strand_id
1 'polypeptide(L)'
;MYVQHTTTFAGYPVVDWKGDESIFRNGANIAVAIRTNWEENDRPDAWISKFTSLLKQKLVQQISALVIGMWHYDQTARPVVDALVSNRVQLPSLKAWFVGDITSEENEISWIKQDNLSPLWSAFPNLEHLTIRGGNGLQLGQMNLPRLKSLRIESGGLSSEVVRNVGEAELPELESLVLWLGTADYGGTVTTADLERFYECPGKPKLKYLGCLLKISLLAYVSLPVLSNYQYSASTRD
;
A
#
# COMPACT_ATOMS: atom_id res chain seq x y z
N MET A 1 12.48 5.50 10.07
CA MET A 1 11.36 5.99 10.91
C MET A 1 10.58 6.98 10.08
N TYR A 2 9.27 6.80 9.90
CA TYR A 2 8.43 7.67 9.06
C TYR A 2 7.93 8.84 9.90
N VAL A 3 8.73 9.88 9.95
CA VAL A 3 8.43 11.08 10.75
C VAL A 3 7.46 12.02 10.02
N GLN A 4 7.26 11.81 8.71
CA GLN A 4 6.43 12.69 7.88
C GLN A 4 5.54 11.89 6.93
N HIS A 5 4.38 12.42 6.66
CA HIS A 5 3.50 11.93 5.60
C HIS A 5 4.15 12.05 4.23
N THR A 6 3.73 11.18 3.31
CA THR A 6 4.18 11.27 1.93
C THR A 6 3.70 12.57 1.28
N THR A 7 4.60 13.23 0.55
CA THR A 7 4.32 14.47 -0.19
C THR A 7 4.13 14.24 -1.68
N THR A 8 4.53 13.05 -2.15
CA THR A 8 4.34 12.62 -3.54
C THR A 8 3.95 11.15 -3.56
N PHE A 9 3.00 10.76 -4.43
CA PHE A 9 2.59 9.38 -4.58
C PHE A 9 2.19 9.09 -6.04
N ALA A 10 2.70 8.00 -6.61
CA ALA A 10 2.45 7.58 -7.99
C ALA A 10 2.69 8.71 -9.03
N GLY A 11 3.67 9.56 -8.79
CA GLY A 11 4.01 10.70 -9.66
C GLY A 11 3.17 11.96 -9.42
N TYR A 12 2.22 11.94 -8.49
CA TYR A 12 1.37 13.07 -8.14
C TYR A 12 1.81 13.75 -6.85
N PRO A 13 1.71 15.10 -6.73
CA PRO A 13 1.81 15.77 -5.45
C PRO A 13 0.62 15.35 -4.56
N VAL A 14 0.90 15.10 -3.27
CA VAL A 14 -0.13 14.73 -2.30
C VAL A 14 -0.74 15.99 -1.68
N VAL A 15 -2.07 16.06 -1.66
CA VAL A 15 -2.83 17.18 -1.09
C VAL A 15 -3.91 16.66 -0.15
N ASP A 16 -3.93 17.17 1.08
CA ASP A 16 -4.92 16.79 2.08
C ASP A 16 -6.32 17.30 1.75
N TRP A 17 -7.29 16.40 1.80
CA TRP A 17 -8.69 16.76 1.75
C TRP A 17 -9.15 17.36 3.08
N LYS A 18 -9.42 18.66 3.06
CA LYS A 18 -9.91 19.44 4.22
C LYS A 18 -11.35 19.91 4.07
N GLY A 19 -12.10 19.34 3.11
CA GLY A 19 -13.46 19.76 2.80
C GLY A 19 -13.54 20.93 1.83
N ASP A 20 -12.42 21.39 1.27
CA ASP A 20 -12.36 22.51 0.34
C ASP A 20 -12.00 22.04 -1.07
N GLU A 21 -12.92 22.23 -2.02
CA GLU A 21 -12.72 21.88 -3.44
C GLU A 21 -11.63 22.71 -4.13
N SER A 22 -11.08 23.71 -3.47
CA SER A 22 -9.96 24.51 -4.01
C SER A 22 -8.72 23.67 -4.35
N ILE A 23 -8.58 22.47 -3.77
CA ILE A 23 -7.51 21.53 -4.11
C ILE A 23 -7.56 21.12 -5.60
N PHE A 24 -8.72 21.22 -6.24
CA PHE A 24 -8.93 20.88 -7.65
C PHE A 24 -8.80 22.07 -8.62
N ARG A 25 -8.34 23.24 -8.17
CA ARG A 25 -8.22 24.45 -9.03
C ARG A 25 -7.40 24.22 -10.31
N ASN A 26 -6.43 23.32 -10.24
CA ASN A 26 -5.57 22.95 -11.37
C ASN A 26 -5.92 21.59 -11.97
N GLY A 27 -7.19 21.15 -11.81
CA GLY A 27 -7.64 19.82 -12.19
C GLY A 27 -7.33 18.75 -11.13
N ALA A 28 -7.51 17.48 -11.50
CA ALA A 28 -7.33 16.33 -10.60
C ALA A 28 -5.93 15.70 -10.67
N ASN A 29 -4.91 16.46 -11.13
CA ASN A 29 -3.52 15.99 -11.21
C ASN A 29 -2.81 15.98 -9.84
N ILE A 30 -3.49 15.44 -8.85
CA ILE A 30 -3.01 15.31 -7.46
C ILE A 30 -3.34 13.92 -6.92
N ALA A 31 -2.60 13.48 -5.91
CA ALA A 31 -3.01 12.40 -5.03
C ALA A 31 -3.77 13.01 -3.86
N VAL A 32 -5.06 12.69 -3.75
CA VAL A 32 -5.88 13.21 -2.65
C VAL A 32 -5.61 12.41 -1.40
N ALA A 33 -5.23 13.06 -0.30
CA ALA A 33 -5.03 12.40 0.98
C ALA A 33 -6.22 12.62 1.90
N ILE A 34 -6.69 11.53 2.52
CA ILE A 34 -7.68 11.57 3.59
C ILE A 34 -7.01 11.08 4.86
N ARG A 35 -6.77 11.99 5.79
CA ARG A 35 -6.15 11.73 7.08
C ARG A 35 -7.02 12.31 8.18
N THR A 36 -7.17 11.61 9.29
CA THR A 36 -7.74 12.17 10.51
C THR A 36 -6.61 12.70 11.40
N ASN A 37 -6.87 13.75 12.14
CA ASN A 37 -5.94 14.25 13.14
C ASN A 37 -6.25 13.64 14.51
N TRP A 38 -5.43 13.98 15.53
CA TRP A 38 -5.58 13.47 16.88
C TRP A 38 -6.99 13.70 17.47
N GLU A 39 -7.54 14.91 17.33
CA GLU A 39 -8.87 15.27 17.87
C GLU A 39 -10.01 14.53 17.15
N GLU A 40 -9.81 14.21 15.89
CA GLU A 40 -10.78 13.49 15.06
C GLU A 40 -10.77 11.99 15.34
N ASN A 41 -9.64 11.43 15.79
CA ASN A 41 -9.49 9.99 16.02
C ASN A 41 -10.36 9.42 17.15
N ASP A 42 -10.91 10.27 18.03
CA ASP A 42 -11.91 9.84 19.01
C ASP A 42 -13.26 9.49 18.38
N ARG A 43 -13.46 9.86 17.11
CA ARG A 43 -14.70 9.59 16.37
C ARG A 43 -14.46 8.44 15.37
N PRO A 44 -15.09 7.28 15.59
CA PRO A 44 -14.90 6.10 14.75
C PRO A 44 -15.27 6.30 13.27
N ASP A 45 -16.10 7.30 12.95
CA ASP A 45 -16.57 7.63 11.61
C ASP A 45 -15.85 8.83 10.97
N ALA A 46 -14.85 9.41 11.63
CA ALA A 46 -14.21 10.64 11.16
C ALA A 46 -13.66 10.50 9.73
N TRP A 47 -12.92 9.39 9.46
CA TRP A 47 -12.40 9.12 8.14
C TRP A 47 -13.51 8.96 7.09
N ILE A 48 -14.55 8.20 7.43
CA ILE A 48 -15.71 7.95 6.56
C ILE A 48 -16.44 9.25 6.23
N SER A 49 -16.59 10.13 7.22
CA SER A 49 -17.21 11.45 7.04
C SER A 49 -16.42 12.32 6.05
N LYS A 50 -15.08 12.35 6.16
CA LYS A 50 -14.19 13.04 5.21
C LYS A 50 -14.30 12.42 3.80
N PHE A 51 -14.23 11.10 3.70
CA PHE A 51 -14.36 10.40 2.42
C PHE A 51 -15.72 10.69 1.76
N THR A 52 -16.80 10.62 2.52
CA THR A 52 -18.16 10.95 2.02
C THR A 52 -18.26 12.40 1.54
N SER A 53 -17.58 13.32 2.20
CA SER A 53 -17.55 14.73 1.77
C SER A 53 -16.77 14.91 0.46
N LEU A 54 -15.67 14.15 0.27
CA LEU A 54 -14.91 14.11 -0.98
C LEU A 54 -15.76 13.57 -2.14
N LEU A 55 -16.53 12.51 -1.90
CA LEU A 55 -17.38 11.89 -2.93
C LEU A 55 -18.47 12.84 -3.48
N LYS A 56 -18.82 13.90 -2.77
CA LYS A 56 -19.77 14.93 -3.24
C LYS A 56 -19.16 15.92 -4.23
N GLN A 57 -17.83 15.88 -4.42
CA GLN A 57 -17.15 16.83 -5.30
C GLN A 57 -17.31 16.45 -6.77
N LYS A 58 -17.49 17.45 -7.63
CA LYS A 58 -17.69 17.23 -9.08
C LYS A 58 -16.50 16.53 -9.76
N LEU A 59 -15.28 16.79 -9.29
CA LEU A 59 -14.04 16.26 -9.88
C LEU A 59 -13.60 14.93 -9.27
N VAL A 60 -14.36 14.35 -8.35
CA VAL A 60 -14.02 13.08 -7.69
C VAL A 60 -13.79 11.94 -8.69
N GLN A 61 -14.57 11.91 -9.77
CA GLN A 61 -14.44 10.89 -10.82
C GLN A 61 -13.12 10.96 -11.61
N GLN A 62 -12.40 12.09 -11.52
CA GLN A 62 -11.11 12.29 -12.20
C GLN A 62 -9.90 11.98 -11.29
N ILE A 63 -10.13 11.71 -10.01
CA ILE A 63 -9.06 11.38 -9.07
C ILE A 63 -8.40 10.06 -9.48
N SER A 64 -7.09 10.12 -9.74
CA SER A 64 -6.29 8.95 -10.13
C SER A 64 -5.53 8.32 -8.96
N ALA A 65 -5.28 9.06 -7.88
CA ALA A 65 -4.52 8.59 -6.74
C ALA A 65 -5.18 8.99 -5.41
N LEU A 66 -5.26 8.04 -4.48
CA LEU A 66 -5.80 8.22 -3.14
C LEU A 66 -4.78 7.77 -2.09
N VAL A 67 -4.54 8.63 -1.11
CA VAL A 67 -3.70 8.35 0.05
C VAL A 67 -4.59 8.28 1.29
N ILE A 68 -4.56 7.14 1.96
CA ILE A 68 -5.36 6.86 3.14
C ILE A 68 -4.45 6.89 4.35
N GLY A 69 -4.58 7.93 5.15
CA GLY A 69 -3.84 8.10 6.41
C GLY A 69 -4.55 7.43 7.59
N MET A 70 -4.34 7.99 8.78
CA MET A 70 -4.98 7.47 9.98
C MET A 70 -6.50 7.46 9.82
N TRP A 71 -7.12 6.34 10.15
CA TRP A 71 -8.59 6.17 10.19
C TRP A 71 -9.12 6.07 11.63
N HIS A 72 -8.47 5.29 12.49
CA HIS A 72 -8.77 5.17 13.91
C HIS A 72 -7.72 4.28 14.60
N TYR A 73 -7.41 4.53 15.89
CA TYR A 73 -6.42 3.75 16.64
C TYR A 73 -6.81 2.29 16.84
N ASP A 74 -8.07 2.05 17.22
CA ASP A 74 -8.53 0.75 17.66
C ASP A 74 -9.25 -0.06 16.58
N GLN A 75 -9.61 0.57 15.47
CA GLN A 75 -10.27 -0.10 14.35
C GLN A 75 -9.27 -0.63 13.33
N THR A 76 -9.64 -1.75 12.71
CA THR A 76 -8.97 -2.23 11.50
C THR A 76 -9.30 -1.34 10.30
N ALA A 77 -8.64 -1.56 9.18
CA ALA A 77 -8.95 -0.88 7.91
C ALA A 77 -10.31 -1.29 7.31
N ARG A 78 -11.09 -2.17 7.95
CA ARG A 78 -12.34 -2.71 7.42
C ARG A 78 -13.34 -1.63 6.99
N PRO A 79 -13.65 -0.61 7.81
CA PRO A 79 -14.58 0.45 7.37
C PRO A 79 -14.10 1.20 6.13
N VAL A 80 -12.79 1.39 6.00
CA VAL A 80 -12.17 2.03 4.82
C VAL A 80 -12.37 1.17 3.58
N VAL A 81 -12.08 -0.13 3.68
CA VAL A 81 -12.28 -1.09 2.59
C VAL A 81 -13.73 -1.12 2.13
N ASP A 82 -14.66 -1.26 3.07
CA ASP A 82 -16.10 -1.32 2.79
C ASP A 82 -16.60 -0.02 2.13
N ALA A 83 -16.13 1.13 2.58
CA ALA A 83 -16.46 2.42 1.98
C ALA A 83 -15.97 2.56 0.55
N LEU A 84 -14.72 2.15 0.27
CA LEU A 84 -14.14 2.18 -1.07
C LEU A 84 -14.90 1.24 -2.02
N VAL A 85 -15.13 0.00 -1.63
CA VAL A 85 -15.87 -1.00 -2.43
C VAL A 85 -17.27 -0.52 -2.76
N SER A 86 -17.98 0.01 -1.76
CA SER A 86 -19.36 0.49 -1.92
C SER A 86 -19.46 1.69 -2.86
N ASN A 87 -18.41 2.51 -2.92
CA ASN A 87 -18.42 3.74 -3.72
C ASN A 87 -17.51 3.66 -4.98
N ARG A 88 -17.09 2.46 -5.40
CA ARG A 88 -16.18 2.26 -6.54
C ARG A 88 -16.64 2.94 -7.84
N VAL A 89 -17.95 3.03 -8.06
CA VAL A 89 -18.55 3.65 -9.26
C VAL A 89 -18.26 5.15 -9.32
N GLN A 90 -18.06 5.79 -8.18
CA GLN A 90 -17.72 7.21 -8.09
C GLN A 90 -16.22 7.49 -8.30
N LEU A 91 -15.38 6.43 -8.35
CA LEU A 91 -13.92 6.51 -8.47
C LEU A 91 -13.40 5.77 -9.70
N PRO A 92 -13.98 5.98 -10.90
CA PRO A 92 -13.66 5.18 -12.09
C PRO A 92 -12.23 5.37 -12.60
N SER A 93 -11.60 6.51 -12.28
CA SER A 93 -10.24 6.86 -12.72
C SER A 93 -9.16 6.42 -11.74
N LEU A 94 -9.52 5.82 -10.61
CA LEU A 94 -8.56 5.50 -9.54
C LEU A 94 -7.60 4.38 -9.97
N LYS A 95 -6.31 4.69 -9.93
CA LYS A 95 -5.21 3.81 -10.37
C LYS A 95 -4.12 3.63 -9.32
N ALA A 96 -4.15 4.42 -8.26
CA ALA A 96 -3.09 4.39 -7.26
C ALA A 96 -3.66 4.54 -5.84
N TRP A 97 -3.21 3.65 -4.93
CA TRP A 97 -3.57 3.70 -3.52
C TRP A 97 -2.35 3.61 -2.62
N PHE A 98 -2.35 4.44 -1.60
CA PHE A 98 -1.53 4.24 -0.41
C PHE A 98 -2.46 4.04 0.79
N VAL A 99 -2.49 2.83 1.33
CA VAL A 99 -3.26 2.47 2.53
C VAL A 99 -2.34 2.48 3.74
N GLY A 100 -2.61 3.36 4.70
CA GLY A 100 -1.83 3.49 5.93
C GLY A 100 -0.65 4.47 5.82
N ASP A 101 -0.84 5.62 5.15
CA ASP A 101 0.14 6.72 5.24
C ASP A 101 0.07 7.38 6.62
N ILE A 102 0.51 6.62 7.62
CA ILE A 102 0.48 6.91 9.04
C ILE A 102 1.93 7.09 9.50
N THR A 103 2.21 8.19 10.19
CA THR A 103 3.54 8.50 10.72
C THR A 103 3.81 7.74 12.01
N SER A 104 5.08 7.62 12.39
CA SER A 104 5.47 6.99 13.66
C SER A 104 4.99 7.76 14.89
N GLU A 105 4.67 9.05 14.74
CA GLU A 105 4.09 9.88 15.81
C GLU A 105 2.59 9.62 15.99
N GLU A 106 1.91 9.23 14.90
CA GLU A 106 0.49 8.88 14.95
C GLU A 106 0.27 7.44 15.41
N ASN A 107 1.04 6.49 14.90
CA ASN A 107 0.99 5.09 15.32
C ASN A 107 2.25 4.33 14.86
N GLU A 108 2.74 3.43 15.68
CA GLU A 108 3.83 2.52 15.32
C GLU A 108 3.42 1.60 14.17
N ILE A 109 4.33 1.38 13.23
CA ILE A 109 4.06 0.59 12.01
C ILE A 109 3.52 -0.82 12.31
N SER A 110 3.97 -1.41 13.42
CA SER A 110 3.56 -2.75 13.87
C SER A 110 2.16 -2.76 14.49
N TRP A 111 1.63 -1.60 14.87
CA TRP A 111 0.31 -1.46 15.50
C TRP A 111 -0.76 -1.01 14.52
N ILE A 112 -0.39 -0.61 13.31
CA ILE A 112 -1.36 -0.27 12.26
C ILE A 112 -2.18 -1.52 11.92
N LYS A 113 -3.45 -1.51 12.32
CA LYS A 113 -4.38 -2.63 12.14
C LYS A 113 -4.96 -2.60 10.73
N GLN A 114 -4.45 -3.46 9.87
CA GLN A 114 -5.01 -3.70 8.54
C GLN A 114 -6.23 -4.63 8.63
N ASP A 115 -6.72 -5.13 7.50
CA ASP A 115 -7.83 -6.07 7.37
C ASP A 115 -7.68 -6.88 6.08
N ASN A 116 -8.72 -7.59 5.70
CA ASN A 116 -8.81 -8.24 4.40
C ASN A 116 -9.02 -7.19 3.29
N LEU A 117 -8.00 -6.97 2.48
CA LEU A 117 -8.03 -6.04 1.34
C LEU A 117 -8.50 -6.70 0.04
N SER A 118 -8.71 -8.02 0.01
CA SER A 118 -9.07 -8.75 -1.23
C SER A 118 -10.34 -8.23 -1.94
N PRO A 119 -11.37 -7.69 -1.26
CA PRO A 119 -12.53 -7.12 -1.94
C PRO A 119 -12.20 -5.94 -2.87
N LEU A 120 -11.06 -5.28 -2.63
CA LEU A 120 -10.62 -4.13 -3.42
C LEU A 120 -10.13 -4.54 -4.81
N TRP A 121 -9.61 -5.75 -4.99
CA TRP A 121 -9.05 -6.20 -6.26
C TRP A 121 -10.11 -6.26 -7.37
N SER A 122 -11.26 -6.81 -7.06
CA SER A 122 -12.40 -6.84 -8.01
C SER A 122 -13.08 -5.48 -8.17
N ALA A 123 -13.05 -4.65 -7.13
CA ALA A 123 -13.64 -3.30 -7.18
C ALA A 123 -12.81 -2.35 -8.06
N PHE A 124 -11.48 -2.52 -8.10
CA PHE A 124 -10.55 -1.63 -8.82
C PHE A 124 -9.51 -2.41 -9.64
N PRO A 125 -9.93 -3.14 -10.69
CA PRO A 125 -9.04 -4.00 -11.47
C PRO A 125 -8.00 -3.22 -12.31
N ASN A 126 -8.16 -1.91 -12.44
CA ASN A 126 -7.26 -1.02 -13.17
C ASN A 126 -6.16 -0.40 -12.31
N LEU A 127 -5.97 -0.90 -11.08
CA LEU A 127 -4.95 -0.38 -10.17
C LEU A 127 -3.54 -0.57 -10.76
N GLU A 128 -2.75 0.51 -10.75
CA GLU A 128 -1.38 0.54 -11.28
C GLU A 128 -0.33 0.64 -10.16
N HIS A 129 -0.67 1.30 -9.04
CA HIS A 129 0.25 1.50 -7.91
C HIS A 129 -0.45 1.20 -6.59
N LEU A 130 0.17 0.35 -5.78
CA LEU A 130 -0.33 -0.01 -4.46
C LEU A 130 0.79 0.07 -3.43
N THR A 131 0.57 0.88 -2.41
CA THR A 131 1.39 0.88 -1.19
C THR A 131 0.50 0.56 0.01
N ILE A 132 0.97 -0.35 0.87
CA ILE A 132 0.31 -0.74 2.11
C ILE A 132 1.32 -0.55 3.23
N ARG A 133 0.97 0.18 4.28
CA ARG A 133 1.76 0.29 5.50
C ARG A 133 0.98 -0.28 6.67
N GLY A 134 1.63 -1.17 7.43
CA GLY A 134 1.06 -1.98 8.49
C GLY A 134 0.85 -3.43 8.05
N GLY A 135 1.33 -4.37 8.85
CA GLY A 135 1.19 -5.82 8.60
C GLY A 135 0.19 -6.51 9.52
N ASN A 136 -0.23 -5.84 10.59
CA ASN A 136 -1.10 -6.44 11.59
C ASN A 136 -2.49 -6.71 11.03
N GLY A 137 -2.89 -7.98 10.94
CA GLY A 137 -4.17 -8.40 10.37
C GLY A 137 -4.28 -8.29 8.85
N LEU A 138 -3.19 -7.96 8.13
CA LEU A 138 -3.21 -7.83 6.68
C LEU A 138 -3.50 -9.17 6.00
N GLN A 139 -4.53 -9.19 5.16
CA GLN A 139 -4.88 -10.30 4.29
C GLN A 139 -5.04 -9.80 2.86
N LEU A 140 -4.35 -10.43 1.92
CA LEU A 140 -4.40 -10.06 0.50
C LEU A 140 -5.28 -11.02 -0.31
N GLY A 141 -5.45 -12.26 0.15
CA GLY A 141 -6.14 -13.29 -0.60
C GLY A 141 -5.52 -13.48 -1.99
N GLN A 142 -6.32 -13.92 -2.93
CA GLN A 142 -5.88 -14.07 -4.32
C GLN A 142 -5.88 -12.69 -5.01
N MET A 143 -4.68 -12.17 -5.29
CA MET A 143 -4.52 -10.90 -5.99
C MET A 143 -4.67 -11.10 -7.50
N ASN A 144 -5.64 -10.40 -8.08
CA ASN A 144 -5.82 -10.31 -9.54
C ASN A 144 -5.83 -8.84 -9.96
N LEU A 145 -4.63 -8.30 -10.21
CA LEU A 145 -4.40 -6.91 -10.58
C LEU A 145 -3.55 -6.84 -11.85
N PRO A 146 -4.15 -7.08 -13.03
CA PRO A 146 -3.42 -7.27 -14.28
C PRO A 146 -2.67 -6.01 -14.77
N ARG A 147 -2.97 -4.84 -14.19
CA ARG A 147 -2.32 -3.57 -14.55
C ARG A 147 -1.35 -3.06 -13.48
N LEU A 148 -1.16 -3.80 -12.39
CA LEU A 148 -0.32 -3.36 -11.29
C LEU A 148 1.15 -3.28 -11.71
N LYS A 149 1.74 -2.10 -11.62
CA LYS A 149 3.13 -1.80 -11.97
C LYS A 149 4.04 -1.72 -10.74
N SER A 150 3.49 -1.30 -9.60
CA SER A 150 4.26 -1.16 -8.37
C SER A 150 3.45 -1.66 -7.18
N LEU A 151 4.06 -2.57 -6.42
CA LEU A 151 3.56 -3.06 -5.14
C LEU A 151 4.59 -2.80 -4.05
N ARG A 152 4.18 -2.13 -2.99
CA ARG A 152 5.00 -1.88 -1.82
C ARG A 152 4.23 -2.24 -0.55
N ILE A 153 4.81 -3.10 0.29
CA ILE A 153 4.25 -3.46 1.59
C ILE A 153 5.29 -3.15 2.66
N GLU A 154 4.93 -2.29 3.58
CA GLU A 154 5.78 -1.79 4.66
C GLU A 154 5.23 -2.31 6.00
N SER A 155 6.03 -3.08 6.72
CA SER A 155 5.62 -3.69 7.99
C SER A 155 6.79 -3.80 8.96
N GLY A 156 6.48 -3.77 10.25
CA GLY A 156 7.44 -4.15 11.30
C GLY A 156 7.59 -5.67 11.44
N GLY A 157 6.56 -6.43 11.01
CA GLY A 157 6.55 -7.90 10.99
C GLY A 157 5.50 -8.39 10.00
N LEU A 158 5.93 -8.93 8.86
CA LEU A 158 5.02 -9.40 7.81
C LEU A 158 4.75 -10.91 7.97
N SER A 159 3.51 -11.33 7.74
CA SER A 159 3.16 -12.74 7.79
C SER A 159 3.64 -13.47 6.54
N SER A 160 4.03 -14.75 6.69
CA SER A 160 4.38 -15.63 5.58
C SER A 160 3.22 -15.85 4.60
N GLU A 161 1.98 -15.75 5.06
CA GLU A 161 0.79 -15.84 4.21
C GLU A 161 0.73 -14.69 3.20
N VAL A 162 0.97 -13.44 3.65
CA VAL A 162 1.03 -12.26 2.76
C VAL A 162 2.11 -12.43 1.71
N VAL A 163 3.30 -12.89 2.12
CA VAL A 163 4.42 -13.13 1.19
C VAL A 163 4.07 -14.20 0.17
N ARG A 164 3.42 -15.30 0.58
CA ARG A 164 2.94 -16.35 -0.33
C ARG A 164 1.88 -15.83 -1.29
N ASN A 165 0.89 -15.06 -0.80
CA ASN A 165 -0.14 -14.47 -1.67
C ASN A 165 0.50 -13.59 -2.77
N VAL A 166 1.49 -12.76 -2.42
CA VAL A 166 2.23 -11.95 -3.40
C VAL A 166 3.05 -12.82 -4.35
N GLY A 167 3.72 -13.87 -3.82
CA GLY A 167 4.52 -14.81 -4.62
C GLY A 167 3.69 -15.54 -5.68
N GLU A 168 2.48 -15.96 -5.32
CA GLU A 168 1.56 -16.73 -6.19
C GLU A 168 0.72 -15.84 -7.12
N ALA A 169 0.68 -14.52 -6.89
CA ALA A 169 -0.14 -13.60 -7.66
C ALA A 169 0.32 -13.46 -9.12
N GLU A 170 -0.64 -13.47 -10.04
CA GLU A 170 -0.44 -13.14 -11.44
C GLU A 170 -0.48 -11.63 -11.64
N LEU A 171 0.70 -11.01 -11.75
CA LEU A 171 0.90 -9.56 -11.86
C LEU A 171 1.75 -9.24 -13.10
N PRO A 172 1.21 -9.42 -14.32
CA PRO A 172 1.99 -9.41 -15.57
C PRO A 172 2.64 -8.06 -15.89
N GLU A 173 2.12 -6.97 -15.35
CA GLU A 173 2.65 -5.62 -15.55
C GLU A 173 3.55 -5.14 -14.40
N LEU A 174 3.79 -5.98 -13.37
CA LEU A 174 4.55 -5.57 -12.20
C LEU A 174 6.02 -5.32 -12.54
N GLU A 175 6.47 -4.09 -12.32
CA GLU A 175 7.85 -3.66 -12.55
C GLU A 175 8.65 -3.50 -11.26
N SER A 176 7.97 -3.17 -10.16
CA SER A 176 8.61 -2.91 -8.86
C SER A 176 7.85 -3.60 -7.74
N LEU A 177 8.57 -4.41 -6.95
CA LEU A 177 8.07 -5.06 -5.75
C LEU A 177 8.97 -4.73 -4.56
N VAL A 178 8.39 -4.20 -3.49
CA VAL A 178 9.10 -3.91 -2.23
C VAL A 178 8.34 -4.52 -1.06
N LEU A 179 8.99 -5.39 -0.29
CA LEU A 179 8.44 -6.03 0.89
C LEU A 179 9.32 -5.74 2.11
N TRP A 180 8.75 -5.11 3.11
CA TRP A 180 9.39 -5.00 4.41
C TRP A 180 8.91 -6.14 5.27
N LEU A 181 9.80 -7.10 5.49
CA LEU A 181 9.47 -8.35 6.18
C LEU A 181 9.43 -8.15 7.70
N GLY A 182 10.22 -7.19 8.18
CA GLY A 182 10.30 -6.88 9.61
C GLY A 182 10.96 -8.00 10.41
N THR A 183 10.54 -8.17 11.66
CA THR A 183 11.11 -9.16 12.59
C THR A 183 10.01 -9.96 13.30
N ALA A 184 10.39 -11.12 13.86
CA ALA A 184 9.48 -11.96 14.62
C ALA A 184 8.93 -11.26 15.88
N ASP A 185 9.68 -10.33 16.48
CA ASP A 185 9.26 -9.56 17.65
C ASP A 185 8.01 -8.71 17.37
N TYR A 186 7.77 -8.38 16.11
CA TYR A 186 6.61 -7.62 15.64
C TYR A 186 5.63 -8.47 14.82
N GLY A 187 5.64 -9.79 15.02
CA GLY A 187 4.69 -10.72 14.38
C GLY A 187 5.11 -11.21 13.00
N GLY A 188 6.35 -10.96 12.57
CA GLY A 188 6.89 -11.50 11.32
C GLY A 188 7.06 -13.01 11.39
N THR A 189 6.56 -13.73 10.39
CA THR A 189 6.66 -15.19 10.30
C THR A 189 7.32 -15.66 9.01
N VAL A 190 7.87 -14.74 8.22
CA VAL A 190 8.50 -15.04 6.93
C VAL A 190 9.78 -15.83 7.13
N THR A 191 9.91 -16.90 6.37
CA THR A 191 11.09 -17.78 6.33
C THR A 191 11.82 -17.66 5.01
N THR A 192 13.04 -18.19 4.93
CA THR A 192 13.81 -18.25 3.66
C THR A 192 13.03 -19.00 2.58
N ALA A 193 12.34 -20.09 2.94
CA ALA A 193 11.53 -20.88 2.00
C ALA A 193 10.38 -20.07 1.38
N ASP A 194 9.79 -19.13 2.12
CA ASP A 194 8.74 -18.23 1.58
C ASP A 194 9.32 -17.28 0.51
N LEU A 195 10.61 -16.91 0.62
CA LEU A 195 11.29 -16.03 -0.31
C LEU A 195 11.83 -16.75 -1.57
N GLU A 196 12.07 -18.05 -1.48
CA GLU A 196 12.55 -18.84 -2.63
C GLU A 196 11.58 -18.76 -3.82
N ARG A 197 10.29 -18.61 -3.57
CA ARG A 197 9.26 -18.43 -4.61
C ARG A 197 9.47 -17.18 -5.48
N PHE A 198 10.22 -16.18 -5.00
CA PHE A 198 10.53 -15.00 -5.76
C PHE A 198 11.75 -15.16 -6.69
N TYR A 199 12.52 -16.22 -6.57
CA TYR A 199 13.68 -16.44 -7.46
C TYR A 199 13.27 -16.67 -8.91
N GLU A 200 12.16 -17.36 -9.12
CA GLU A 200 11.62 -17.62 -10.46
C GLU A 200 10.60 -16.56 -10.91
N CYS A 201 10.11 -15.75 -9.97
CA CYS A 201 9.09 -14.71 -10.18
C CYS A 201 7.95 -15.14 -11.11
N PRO A 202 7.33 -16.31 -10.91
CA PRO A 202 6.26 -16.77 -11.77
C PRO A 202 5.14 -15.73 -11.79
N GLY A 203 4.53 -15.50 -12.96
CA GLY A 203 3.44 -14.53 -13.13
C GLY A 203 3.86 -13.04 -13.08
N LYS A 204 5.18 -12.72 -13.07
CA LYS A 204 5.71 -11.35 -13.01
C LYS A 204 6.83 -11.11 -14.05
N PRO A 205 6.55 -11.29 -15.34
CA PRO A 205 7.59 -11.28 -16.39
C PRO A 205 8.26 -9.92 -16.61
N LYS A 206 7.65 -8.83 -16.11
CA LYS A 206 8.17 -7.46 -16.25
C LYS A 206 8.89 -6.95 -15.00
N LEU A 207 9.07 -7.79 -13.98
CA LEU A 207 9.69 -7.36 -12.73
C LEU A 207 11.14 -6.95 -12.95
N LYS A 208 11.45 -5.68 -12.66
CA LYS A 208 12.78 -5.07 -12.82
C LYS A 208 13.45 -4.83 -11.47
N TYR A 209 12.65 -4.63 -10.43
CA TYR A 209 13.11 -4.27 -9.10
C TYR A 209 12.41 -5.13 -8.04
N LEU A 210 13.21 -5.84 -7.23
CA LEU A 210 12.76 -6.56 -6.05
C LEU A 210 13.55 -6.10 -4.84
N GLY A 211 12.88 -5.52 -3.85
CA GLY A 211 13.47 -5.12 -2.58
C GLY A 211 12.84 -5.89 -1.41
N CYS A 212 13.66 -6.60 -0.64
CA CYS A 212 13.25 -7.23 0.59
C CYS A 212 14.03 -6.65 1.77
N LEU A 213 13.34 -6.08 2.76
CA LEU A 213 13.96 -5.53 3.97
C LEU A 213 13.68 -6.45 5.15
N LEU A 214 14.74 -7.01 5.73
CA LEU A 214 14.66 -7.89 6.91
C LEU A 214 14.67 -7.11 8.23
N LYS A 215 15.12 -5.85 8.23
CA LYS A 215 15.18 -4.98 9.40
C LYS A 215 15.03 -3.54 8.96
N ILE A 216 14.37 -2.70 9.76
CA ILE A 216 14.17 -1.26 9.45
C ILE A 216 15.50 -0.51 9.22
N SER A 217 16.62 -1.09 9.66
CA SER A 217 17.97 -0.53 9.54
C SER A 217 18.86 -1.16 8.45
N LEU A 218 18.42 -2.20 7.76
CA LEU A 218 19.23 -2.90 6.76
C LEU A 218 18.48 -3.02 5.42
N LEU A 219 18.86 -2.17 4.46
CA LEU A 219 18.41 -2.24 3.08
C LEU A 219 19.22 -3.33 2.34
N ALA A 220 18.67 -4.50 2.15
CA ALA A 220 19.16 -5.44 1.14
C ALA A 220 18.44 -5.14 -0.18
N TYR A 221 19.09 -4.43 -1.08
CA TYR A 221 18.62 -4.26 -2.45
C TYR A 221 19.10 -5.43 -3.30
N VAL A 222 18.16 -6.20 -3.83
CA VAL A 222 18.45 -7.12 -4.93
C VAL A 222 17.96 -6.43 -6.20
N SER A 223 18.85 -5.78 -6.91
CA SER A 223 18.61 -5.38 -8.29
C SER A 223 18.66 -6.65 -9.13
N LEU A 224 17.53 -7.08 -9.69
CA LEU A 224 17.50 -8.16 -10.66
C LEU A 224 17.97 -7.59 -12.00
N PRO A 225 19.15 -7.97 -12.52
CA PRO A 225 19.44 -7.74 -13.93
C PRO A 225 18.43 -8.57 -14.74
N VAL A 226 17.96 -8.01 -15.84
CA VAL A 226 17.17 -8.71 -16.86
C VAL A 226 17.75 -10.13 -17.03
N LEU A 227 16.91 -11.13 -16.82
CA LEU A 227 17.25 -12.55 -16.79
C LEU A 227 18.11 -12.99 -17.99
N SER A 228 19.41 -12.93 -17.88
CA SER A 228 20.31 -13.63 -18.79
C SER A 228 21.57 -14.21 -18.11
N ASN A 229 21.76 -14.10 -16.80
CA ASN A 229 22.81 -14.85 -16.10
C ASN A 229 22.77 -14.55 -14.59
N TYR A 230 22.36 -15.51 -13.80
CA TYR A 230 22.40 -15.43 -12.33
C TYR A 230 23.84 -15.50 -11.82
N GLN A 231 24.30 -14.46 -11.16
CA GLN A 231 25.39 -14.56 -10.18
C GLN A 231 24.97 -13.81 -8.91
N TYR A 232 24.91 -14.56 -7.80
CA TYR A 232 24.64 -14.02 -6.48
C TYR A 232 25.83 -13.25 -5.93
N SER A 233 25.61 -12.06 -5.42
CA SER A 233 26.52 -11.45 -4.44
C SER A 233 25.72 -11.09 -3.18
N ALA A 234 25.80 -11.94 -2.17
CA ALA A 234 25.40 -11.59 -0.82
C ALA A 234 26.52 -10.75 -0.20
N SER A 235 26.29 -9.48 0.02
CA SER A 235 27.20 -8.63 0.81
C SER A 235 26.67 -8.58 2.24
N THR A 236 27.20 -9.47 3.09
CA THR A 236 27.21 -9.30 4.53
C THR A 236 28.29 -8.29 4.87
N ARG A 237 27.96 -7.14 5.41
CA ARG A 237 28.91 -6.32 6.18
C ARG A 237 28.53 -6.48 7.65
N ASP A 238 29.54 -6.94 8.39
CA ASP A 238 29.59 -7.06 9.84
C ASP A 238 29.34 -5.71 10.54
#